data_5bbd0c4f87125a293bf9b19da6facfcc
#
_entry.id   5bbd0c4f87125a293bf9b19da6facfcc
#
_cell.length_a   1.000
_cell.length_b   1.000
_cell.length_c   1.000
_cell.angle_alpha   90.00
_cell.angle_beta   90.00
_cell.angle_gamma   90.00
#
_symmetry.space_group_name_H-M   'P 1'
#
loop_
_entity.id
_entity.type
_entity.pdbx_description
1 polymer ?
#
loop_
_entity_poly.entity_id
_entity_poly.type
_entity_poly.pdbx_seq_one_letter_code
_entity_poly.pdbx_strand_id
1 'polypeptide(L)'
;MAEEVLFETETTEERASIAESLRSVAEKLEAGEPITLAAGGESITLDVPPRATFEVKAERETGSGPDEFSVEFEIEWDEGDSETDGSLSIE
;
A
#
# COMPACT_ATOMS: atom_id res chain seq x y z
N MET A 1 11.64 17.99 5.98
CA MET A 1 10.53 17.10 5.69
C MET A 1 10.49 15.97 6.65
N ALA A 2 9.32 15.67 7.14
CA ALA A 2 9.17 14.61 8.12
C ALA A 2 8.25 13.54 7.57
N GLU A 3 8.54 12.32 7.95
CA GLU A 3 7.68 11.20 7.63
C GLU A 3 6.99 10.75 8.89
N GLU A 4 5.73 10.41 8.75
CA GLU A 4 4.95 9.93 9.88
C GLU A 4 4.40 8.56 9.53
N VAL A 5 4.68 7.57 10.38
CA VAL A 5 4.16 6.22 10.15
C VAL A 5 2.76 6.15 10.76
N LEU A 6 1.77 5.99 9.89
CA LEU A 6 0.38 5.94 10.32
C LEU A 6 -0.05 4.53 10.75
N PHE A 7 0.58 3.53 10.17
CA PHE A 7 0.24 2.15 10.47
C PHE A 7 1.38 1.27 10.01
N GLU A 8 1.73 0.29 10.82
CA GLU A 8 2.82 -0.62 10.46
C GLU A 8 2.60 -1.96 11.15
N THR A 9 2.78 -3.04 10.41
CA THR A 9 2.72 -4.36 11.00
C THR A 9 3.69 -5.26 10.24
N GLU A 10 4.20 -6.26 10.94
CA GLU A 10 5.10 -7.23 10.34
C GLU A 10 4.79 -8.58 10.97
N THR A 11 4.46 -9.54 10.13
CA THR A 11 4.12 -10.88 10.61
C THR A 11 4.69 -11.90 9.66
N THR A 12 4.97 -13.07 10.20
CA THR A 12 5.36 -14.20 9.37
C THR A 12 4.11 -15.01 9.09
N GLU A 13 3.76 -15.12 7.82
CA GLU A 13 2.52 -15.78 7.42
C GLU A 13 2.78 -16.73 6.28
N GLU A 14 1.84 -17.63 6.08
CA GLU A 14 1.90 -18.50 4.93
C GLU A 14 1.62 -17.71 3.66
N ARG A 15 2.22 -18.17 2.57
CA ARG A 15 2.09 -17.51 1.28
C ARG A 15 0.63 -17.32 0.87
N ALA A 16 -0.22 -18.30 1.17
CA ALA A 16 -1.64 -18.23 0.84
C ALA A 16 -2.35 -17.10 1.59
N SER A 17 -1.94 -16.89 2.83
CA SER A 17 -2.51 -15.83 3.66
C SER A 17 -2.12 -14.46 3.10
N ILE A 18 -0.86 -14.32 2.70
CA ILE A 18 -0.40 -13.10 2.07
C ILE A 18 -1.18 -12.83 0.79
N ALA A 19 -1.42 -13.89 0.01
CA ALA A 19 -2.18 -13.76 -1.23
C ALA A 19 -3.60 -13.25 -0.98
N GLU A 20 -4.22 -13.72 0.09
CA GLU A 20 -5.57 -13.26 0.41
C GLU A 20 -5.60 -11.78 0.74
N SER A 21 -4.60 -11.32 1.50
CA SER A 21 -4.51 -9.90 1.83
C SER A 21 -4.35 -9.06 0.58
N LEU A 22 -3.47 -9.48 -0.32
CA LEU A 22 -3.25 -8.75 -1.56
C LEU A 22 -4.50 -8.75 -2.44
N ARG A 23 -5.23 -9.86 -2.44
CA ARG A 23 -6.46 -9.94 -3.22
C ARG A 23 -7.50 -8.96 -2.69
N SER A 24 -7.60 -8.83 -1.37
CA SER A 24 -8.52 -7.89 -0.77
C SER A 24 -8.19 -6.46 -1.16
N VAL A 25 -6.89 -6.12 -1.16
CA VAL A 25 -6.46 -4.80 -1.58
C VAL A 25 -6.83 -4.57 -3.04
N ALA A 26 -6.57 -5.56 -3.88
CA ALA A 26 -6.88 -5.44 -5.31
C ALA A 26 -8.36 -5.21 -5.55
N GLU A 27 -9.20 -5.91 -4.82
CA GLU A 27 -10.65 -5.77 -4.97
C GLU A 27 -11.12 -4.38 -4.58
N LYS A 28 -10.58 -3.83 -3.50
CA LYS A 28 -10.93 -2.49 -3.08
C LYS A 28 -10.50 -1.45 -4.11
N LEU A 29 -9.30 -1.60 -4.61
CA LEU A 29 -8.79 -0.69 -5.64
C LEU A 29 -9.67 -0.73 -6.88
N GLU A 30 -10.05 -1.93 -7.28
CA GLU A 30 -10.87 -2.13 -8.46
C GLU A 30 -12.25 -1.47 -8.31
N ALA A 31 -12.81 -1.58 -7.11
CA ALA A 31 -14.12 -1.03 -6.83
C ALA A 31 -14.09 0.45 -6.51
N GLY A 32 -12.92 1.03 -6.36
CA GLY A 32 -12.80 2.42 -5.98
C GLY A 32 -13.20 2.68 -4.55
N GLU A 33 -13.06 1.67 -3.70
CA GLU A 33 -13.45 1.77 -2.30
C GLU A 33 -12.23 2.01 -1.41
N PRO A 34 -12.45 2.58 -0.23
CA PRO A 34 -11.32 2.80 0.69
C PRO A 34 -10.70 1.49 1.15
N ILE A 35 -9.42 1.55 1.46
CA ILE A 35 -8.69 0.42 2.00
C ILE A 35 -8.54 0.62 3.50
N THR A 36 -8.95 -0.36 4.29
CA THR A 36 -8.76 -0.31 5.73
C THR A 36 -7.70 -1.32 6.12
N LEU A 37 -6.68 -0.83 6.81
CA LEU A 37 -5.61 -1.67 7.34
C LEU A 37 -5.83 -1.80 8.84
N ALA A 38 -5.83 -3.02 9.33
CA ALA A 38 -6.08 -3.24 10.75
C ALA A 38 -5.20 -4.36 11.27
N ALA A 39 -4.62 -4.14 12.44
CA ALA A 39 -3.82 -5.15 13.14
C ALA A 39 -3.57 -4.67 14.56
N GLY A 40 -3.61 -5.63 15.51
CA GLY A 40 -3.23 -5.32 16.87
C GLY A 40 -4.03 -4.23 17.55
N GLY A 41 -5.30 -4.09 17.20
CA GLY A 41 -6.13 -3.07 17.81
C GLY A 41 -6.02 -1.71 17.15
N GLU A 42 -5.18 -1.57 16.14
CA GLU A 42 -5.03 -0.34 15.40
C GLU A 42 -5.63 -0.49 14.01
N SER A 43 -6.10 0.61 13.46
CA SER A 43 -6.59 0.58 12.09
C SER A 43 -6.49 1.95 11.46
N ILE A 44 -6.40 1.97 10.15
CA ILE A 44 -6.41 3.19 9.38
C ILE A 44 -7.16 2.92 8.07
N THR A 45 -7.87 3.92 7.61
CA THR A 45 -8.59 3.83 6.35
C THR A 45 -8.03 4.86 5.39
N LEU A 46 -7.69 4.41 4.20
CA LEU A 46 -7.07 5.26 3.19
C LEU A 46 -7.89 5.23 1.90
N ASP A 47 -8.07 6.40 1.31
CA ASP A 47 -8.72 6.53 0.01
C ASP A 47 -7.65 6.68 -1.05
N VAL A 48 -7.56 5.71 -1.94
CA VAL A 48 -6.58 5.78 -3.02
C VAL A 48 -7.24 6.49 -4.20
N PRO A 49 -6.59 7.53 -4.73
CA PRO A 49 -7.18 8.28 -5.84
C PRO A 49 -7.18 7.45 -7.13
N PRO A 50 -7.91 7.90 -8.15
CA PRO A 50 -7.96 7.16 -9.41
C PRO A 50 -6.62 6.96 -10.07
N ARG A 51 -5.67 7.84 -9.81
CA ARG A 51 -4.31 7.71 -10.33
C ARG A 51 -3.34 7.84 -9.19
N ALA A 52 -2.40 6.91 -9.14
CA ALA A 52 -1.39 6.89 -8.10
C ALA A 52 -0.11 6.30 -8.70
N THR A 53 0.99 6.48 -8.00
CA THR A 53 2.25 5.89 -8.43
C THR A 53 2.37 4.50 -7.84
N PHE A 54 2.71 3.55 -8.68
CA PHE A 54 2.88 2.17 -8.24
C PHE A 54 4.34 1.79 -8.42
N GLU A 55 4.98 1.42 -7.32
CA GLU A 55 6.39 1.04 -7.34
C GLU A 55 6.55 -0.41 -6.93
N VAL A 56 7.37 -1.12 -7.67
CA VAL A 56 7.72 -2.50 -7.35
C VAL A 56 9.22 -2.58 -7.19
N LYS A 57 9.67 -3.13 -6.09
CA LYS A 57 11.09 -3.21 -5.81
C LYS A 57 11.44 -4.58 -5.26
N ALA A 58 12.47 -5.18 -5.82
CA ALA A 58 13.00 -6.45 -5.33
C ALA A 58 14.43 -6.24 -4.92
N GLU A 59 14.80 -6.82 -3.78
CA GLU A 59 16.14 -6.65 -3.24
C GLU A 59 16.70 -7.97 -2.76
N ARG A 60 18.02 -8.06 -2.83
CA ARG A 60 18.76 -9.13 -2.18
C ARG A 60 19.76 -8.48 -1.22
N GLU A 61 19.72 -8.92 0.01
CA GLU A 61 20.66 -8.42 1.00
C GLU A 61 21.62 -9.52 1.38
N THR A 62 22.91 -9.23 1.31
CA THR A 62 23.95 -10.20 1.64
C THR A 62 24.66 -9.75 2.90
N GLY A 63 25.16 -10.71 3.65
CA GLY A 63 25.86 -10.43 4.88
C GLY A 63 26.55 -11.67 5.39
N SER A 64 26.68 -11.77 6.71
CA SER A 64 27.36 -12.90 7.32
C SER A 64 26.50 -14.15 7.39
N GLY A 65 25.19 -14.02 7.15
CA GLY A 65 24.28 -15.15 7.16
C GLY A 65 23.75 -15.45 5.77
N PRO A 66 22.65 -16.18 5.67
CA PRO A 66 22.03 -16.42 4.38
C PRO A 66 21.57 -15.13 3.74
N ASP A 67 21.57 -15.09 2.41
CA ASP A 67 21.04 -13.93 1.71
C ASP A 67 19.55 -13.77 2.01
N GLU A 68 19.15 -12.54 2.13
CA GLU A 68 17.74 -12.23 2.38
C GLU A 68 17.14 -11.58 1.15
N PHE A 69 15.95 -12.02 0.77
CA PHE A 69 15.25 -11.48 -0.38
C PHE A 69 14.00 -10.77 0.05
N SER A 70 13.69 -9.69 -0.63
CA SER A 70 12.43 -8.98 -0.38
C SER A 70 11.85 -8.47 -1.68
N VAL A 71 10.53 -8.34 -1.70
CA VAL A 71 9.84 -7.70 -2.78
C VAL A 71 8.79 -6.78 -2.16
N GLU A 72 8.74 -5.54 -2.64
CA GLU A 72 7.82 -4.53 -2.12
C GLU A 72 6.92 -4.01 -3.23
N PHE A 73 5.67 -3.78 -2.85
CA PHE A 73 4.70 -3.14 -3.74
C PHE A 73 4.21 -1.90 -3.01
N GLU A 74 4.39 -0.75 -3.61
CA GLU A 74 4.07 0.51 -2.96
C GLU A 74 3.14 1.33 -3.83
N ILE A 75 2.12 1.91 -3.20
CA ILE A 75 1.18 2.79 -3.88
C ILE A 75 1.31 4.15 -3.20
N GLU A 76 1.64 5.17 -3.98
CA GLU A 76 1.90 6.51 -3.45
C GLU A 76 1.03 7.55 -4.13
N TRP A 77 0.59 8.51 -3.35
CA TRP A 77 -0.15 9.65 -3.91
C TRP A 77 0.01 10.83 -2.96
N ASP A 78 -0.25 12.03 -3.48
CA ASP A 78 -0.19 13.24 -2.67
C ASP A 78 -1.57 13.54 -2.11
N GLU A 79 -1.57 14.20 -0.96
CA GLU A 79 -2.82 14.61 -0.33
C GLU A 79 -3.57 15.54 -1.27
N GLY A 80 -4.87 15.28 -1.44
CA GLY A 80 -5.66 16.08 -2.35
C GLY A 80 -5.83 15.47 -3.73
N ASP A 81 -5.02 14.48 -4.07
CA ASP A 81 -5.14 13.84 -5.38
C ASP A 81 -6.49 13.18 -5.58
N SER A 82 -7.08 12.68 -4.50
CA SER A 82 -8.35 11.99 -4.59
C SER A 82 -9.52 12.94 -4.87
N GLU A 83 -9.33 14.21 -4.61
CA GLU A 83 -10.40 15.20 -4.77
C GLU A 83 -10.43 15.82 -6.12
N THR A 84 -9.30 15.81 -6.78
CA THR A 84 -9.25 16.40 -8.08
C THR A 84 -8.59 15.43 -9.00
N ASP A 85 -9.30 15.10 -9.99
CA ASP A 85 -8.77 14.25 -11.03
C ASP A 85 -8.07 15.07 -12.07
N GLY A 86 -7.80 16.33 -11.75
CA GLY A 86 -7.14 17.21 -12.67
C GLY A 86 -8.03 17.69 -13.79
N SER A 87 -9.30 17.39 -13.72
CA SER A 87 -10.17 17.80 -14.78
C SER A 87 -10.51 19.28 -14.66
N LEU A 88 -10.71 19.87 -15.79
CA LEU A 88 -11.10 21.26 -15.86
C LEU A 88 -12.59 21.36 -15.66
N SER A 89 -12.99 22.24 -14.77
CA SER A 89 -14.39 22.50 -14.54
C SER A 89 -14.68 23.88 -15.12
N ILE A 90 -15.62 23.92 -16.02
CA ILE A 90 -16.06 25.18 -16.61
C ILE A 90 -17.47 25.40 -16.15
N GLU A 91 -17.68 26.52 -15.47
CA GLU A 91 -18.97 26.80 -14.88
C GLU A 91 -19.61 28.05 -15.43
#